data_57995133d2c093c0a9f146b430c08e5b
#
_entry.id   57995133d2c093c0a9f146b430c08e5b
#
_cell.length_a   1.000
_cell.length_b   1.000
_cell.length_c   1.000
_cell.angle_alpha   90.00
_cell.angle_beta   90.00
_cell.angle_gamma   90.00
#
_symmetry.space_group_name_H-M   'P 1'
#
loop_
_entity.id
_entity.type
_entity.pdbx_description
1 polymer ?
#
loop_
_entity_poly.entity_id
_entity_poly.type
_entity_poly.pdbx_seq_one_letter_code
_entity_poly.pdbx_strand_id
1 'polypeptide(L)'
;KVTVEYYYSLDSLDKVADLTYLINEGPQAILGKIKLNGLENFPPYDFWEINERVTIREGQAYSQENVLSSINNVLFYLKSQGYLLSNYDSTLVVKDTLIDRALVDIFFSLGKKYYIDSVEVTMGGPGKDDVSEIMFRDLTGIKDGDIFDVSKLTQAQVRLYRTGLFSYVRIYPGIEGLRDSLVPVNLEGNISMMNDLNPELIMNNIQNAFNFGVGLEYNRKNFFGGARRFSSRAQIYYQDVFSLNLERMFSLVTNSDT
;
A
#
# COMPACT_ATOMS: atom_id res chain seq x y z
N LYS A 1 3.89 -26.36 -27.89
CA LYS A 1 2.63 -25.92 -28.53
C LYS A 1 1.48 -26.34 -27.66
N VAL A 2 0.66 -25.39 -27.23
CA VAL A 2 -0.56 -25.67 -26.46
C VAL A 2 -1.57 -26.32 -27.40
N THR A 3 -2.20 -27.43 -26.95
CA THR A 3 -3.36 -28.03 -27.62
C THR A 3 -4.55 -27.96 -26.66
N VAL A 4 -5.71 -27.58 -27.21
CA VAL A 4 -6.96 -27.49 -26.46
C VAL A 4 -7.98 -28.34 -27.16
N GLU A 5 -8.54 -29.30 -26.44
CA GLU A 5 -9.69 -30.10 -26.85
C GLU A 5 -10.87 -29.71 -25.97
N TYR A 6 -12.08 -29.78 -26.52
CA TYR A 6 -13.27 -29.51 -25.72
C TYR A 6 -14.31 -30.61 -25.95
N TYR A 7 -15.03 -30.91 -24.88
CA TYR A 7 -16.15 -31.83 -24.87
C TYR A 7 -17.35 -31.10 -24.28
N TYR A 8 -18.51 -31.33 -24.83
CA TYR A 8 -19.74 -30.79 -24.26
C TYR A 8 -20.78 -31.89 -24.11
N SER A 9 -21.56 -31.82 -23.06
CA SER A 9 -22.75 -32.63 -22.84
C SER A 9 -23.95 -31.73 -22.56
N LEU A 10 -25.11 -32.08 -23.17
CA LEU A 10 -26.34 -31.34 -22.98
C LEU A 10 -27.33 -32.24 -22.22
N ASP A 11 -27.76 -31.81 -21.06
CA ASP A 11 -28.90 -32.41 -20.36
C ASP A 11 -30.16 -31.61 -20.72
N SER A 12 -30.97 -32.20 -21.58
CA SER A 12 -32.21 -31.59 -22.09
C SER A 12 -33.34 -31.60 -21.04
N LEU A 13 -33.25 -32.44 -20.01
CA LEU A 13 -34.25 -32.54 -18.93
C LEU A 13 -34.03 -31.41 -17.93
N ASP A 14 -32.80 -31.23 -17.50
CA ASP A 14 -32.43 -30.21 -16.51
C ASP A 14 -32.03 -28.86 -17.17
N LYS A 15 -32.00 -28.78 -18.52
CA LYS A 15 -31.57 -27.60 -19.29
C LYS A 15 -30.18 -27.11 -18.91
N VAL A 16 -29.28 -28.02 -18.61
CA VAL A 16 -27.89 -27.75 -18.26
C VAL A 16 -26.97 -28.18 -19.38
N ALA A 17 -25.94 -27.39 -19.62
CA ALA A 17 -24.86 -27.69 -20.56
C ALA A 17 -23.52 -27.71 -19.80
N ASP A 18 -22.86 -28.86 -19.80
CA ASP A 18 -21.51 -29.00 -19.26
C ASP A 18 -20.49 -28.88 -20.39
N LEU A 19 -19.50 -28.02 -20.19
CA LEU A 19 -18.41 -27.79 -21.14
C LEU A 19 -17.08 -28.07 -20.43
N THR A 20 -16.36 -29.08 -20.93
CA THR A 20 -15.06 -29.48 -20.39
C THR A 20 -13.96 -29.15 -21.40
N TYR A 21 -12.96 -28.39 -21.01
CA TYR A 21 -11.75 -28.16 -21.79
C TYR A 21 -10.62 -29.04 -21.29
N LEU A 22 -9.98 -29.76 -22.18
CA LEU A 22 -8.75 -30.50 -21.93
C LEU A 22 -7.61 -29.69 -22.56
N ILE A 23 -6.77 -29.09 -21.69
CA ILE A 23 -5.66 -28.24 -22.10
C ILE A 23 -4.36 -29.02 -21.89
N ASN A 24 -3.61 -29.22 -22.97
CA ASN A 24 -2.24 -29.75 -22.88
C ASN A 24 -1.28 -28.60 -23.18
N GLU A 25 -0.62 -28.10 -22.16
CA GLU A 25 0.30 -26.96 -22.25
C GLU A 25 1.65 -27.32 -22.93
N GLY A 26 1.94 -28.60 -23.07
CA GLY A 26 3.23 -29.08 -23.54
C GLY A 26 4.35 -28.96 -22.49
N PRO A 27 5.60 -29.23 -22.85
CA PRO A 27 6.72 -29.11 -21.92
C PRO A 27 6.94 -27.65 -21.49
N GLN A 28 7.12 -27.46 -20.18
CA GLN A 28 7.41 -26.16 -19.59
C GLN A 28 8.82 -25.70 -19.99
N ALA A 29 8.97 -24.46 -20.44
CA ALA A 29 10.25 -23.87 -20.72
C ALA A 29 11.03 -23.63 -19.40
N ILE A 30 12.30 -24.01 -19.36
CA ILE A 30 13.17 -23.82 -18.21
C ILE A 30 14.08 -22.61 -18.45
N LEU A 31 14.24 -21.76 -17.44
CA LEU A 31 15.15 -20.63 -17.48
C LEU A 31 16.60 -21.11 -17.58
N GLY A 32 17.31 -20.58 -18.56
CA GLY A 32 18.75 -20.66 -18.69
C GLY A 32 19.42 -19.41 -18.11
N LYS A 33 20.46 -18.93 -18.77
CA LYS A 33 21.21 -17.75 -18.34
C LYS A 33 20.35 -16.49 -18.41
N ILE A 34 20.45 -15.68 -17.35
CA ILE A 34 19.78 -14.38 -17.25
C ILE A 34 20.87 -13.31 -17.27
N LYS A 35 20.70 -12.30 -18.12
CA LYS A 35 21.61 -11.15 -18.20
C LYS A 35 20.84 -9.85 -18.01
N LEU A 36 21.48 -8.92 -17.29
CA LEU A 36 21.02 -7.54 -17.13
C LEU A 36 21.96 -6.64 -17.92
N ASN A 37 21.43 -5.89 -18.87
CA ASN A 37 22.19 -5.01 -19.77
C ASN A 37 21.80 -3.55 -19.52
N GLY A 38 22.70 -2.60 -19.83
CA GLY A 38 22.45 -1.15 -19.67
C GLY A 38 22.74 -0.63 -18.27
N LEU A 39 23.36 -1.45 -17.41
CA LEU A 39 23.72 -1.12 -16.02
C LEU A 39 25.23 -0.97 -15.83
N GLU A 40 26.00 -0.82 -16.91
CA GLU A 40 27.46 -0.77 -16.89
C GLU A 40 27.99 0.43 -16.09
N ASN A 41 27.22 1.53 -16.02
CA ASN A 41 27.55 2.73 -15.26
C ASN A 41 27.09 2.69 -13.80
N PHE A 42 26.46 1.59 -13.36
CA PHE A 42 26.12 1.41 -11.95
C PHE A 42 27.37 1.00 -11.16
N PRO A 43 27.55 1.46 -9.90
CA PRO A 43 28.72 1.13 -9.11
C PRO A 43 28.95 -0.39 -8.99
N PRO A 44 30.13 -0.92 -9.37
CA PRO A 44 30.36 -2.36 -9.41
C PRO A 44 30.21 -3.07 -8.06
N TYR A 45 30.59 -2.40 -6.96
CA TYR A 45 30.48 -2.96 -5.61
C TYR A 45 29.03 -3.10 -5.11
N ASP A 46 28.07 -2.36 -5.73
CA ASP A 46 26.65 -2.46 -5.39
C ASP A 46 25.88 -3.39 -6.35
N PHE A 47 26.54 -3.92 -7.39
CA PHE A 47 25.89 -4.73 -8.42
C PHE A 47 25.33 -6.06 -7.88
N TRP A 48 25.90 -6.58 -6.80
CA TRP A 48 25.37 -7.77 -6.12
C TRP A 48 23.95 -7.52 -5.57
N GLU A 49 23.67 -6.30 -5.08
CA GLU A 49 22.34 -5.90 -4.60
C GLU A 49 21.28 -5.97 -5.72
N ILE A 50 21.66 -5.59 -6.94
CA ILE A 50 20.78 -5.72 -8.10
C ILE A 50 20.46 -7.19 -8.37
N ASN A 51 21.46 -8.06 -8.32
CA ASN A 51 21.27 -9.49 -8.53
C ASN A 51 20.36 -10.12 -7.47
N GLU A 52 20.42 -9.66 -6.23
CA GLU A 52 19.50 -10.12 -5.17
C GLU A 52 18.05 -9.69 -5.42
N ARG A 53 17.80 -8.60 -6.17
CA ARG A 53 16.46 -8.14 -6.54
C ARG A 53 15.88 -8.94 -7.70
N VAL A 54 16.70 -9.62 -8.47
CA VAL A 54 16.24 -10.56 -9.52
C VAL A 54 15.72 -11.82 -8.84
N THR A 55 14.41 -12.03 -8.87
CA THR A 55 13.76 -13.18 -8.20
C THR A 55 13.76 -14.46 -9.02
N ILE A 56 13.95 -14.35 -10.34
CA ILE A 56 14.11 -15.49 -11.24
C ILE A 56 15.51 -16.06 -11.14
N ARG A 57 15.63 -17.38 -11.25
CA ARG A 57 16.91 -18.10 -11.17
C ARG A 57 17.02 -19.11 -12.32
N GLU A 58 18.25 -19.37 -12.75
CA GLU A 58 18.55 -20.46 -13.70
C GLU A 58 18.02 -21.80 -13.19
N GLY A 59 17.41 -22.58 -14.06
CA GLY A 59 16.80 -23.88 -13.73
C GLY A 59 15.35 -23.81 -13.27
N GLN A 60 14.79 -22.63 -13.01
CA GLN A 60 13.37 -22.48 -12.72
C GLN A 60 12.50 -22.51 -13.99
N ALA A 61 11.23 -22.76 -13.82
CA ALA A 61 10.26 -22.62 -14.89
C ALA A 61 10.18 -21.16 -15.38
N TYR A 62 10.17 -20.97 -16.69
CA TYR A 62 9.95 -19.65 -17.28
C TYR A 62 8.53 -19.18 -17.00
N SER A 63 8.40 -17.99 -16.47
CA SER A 63 7.15 -17.27 -16.30
C SER A 63 7.35 -15.80 -16.65
N GLN A 64 6.56 -15.29 -17.56
CA GLN A 64 6.61 -13.87 -17.94
C GLN A 64 6.31 -12.97 -16.75
N GLU A 65 5.38 -13.34 -15.89
CA GLU A 65 5.00 -12.61 -14.69
C GLU A 65 6.19 -12.50 -13.71
N ASN A 66 6.93 -13.60 -13.50
CA ASN A 66 8.12 -13.60 -12.64
C ASN A 66 9.25 -12.76 -13.23
N VAL A 67 9.42 -12.74 -14.56
CA VAL A 67 10.36 -11.85 -15.24
C VAL A 67 9.99 -10.40 -15.02
N LEU A 68 8.71 -10.02 -15.21
CA LEU A 68 8.22 -8.66 -14.98
C LEU A 68 8.34 -8.24 -13.50
N SER A 69 8.07 -9.14 -12.58
CA SER A 69 8.27 -8.91 -11.15
C SER A 69 9.74 -8.61 -10.84
N SER A 70 10.67 -9.38 -11.40
CA SER A 70 12.12 -9.13 -11.26
C SER A 70 12.53 -7.78 -11.83
N ILE A 71 12.01 -7.41 -13.02
CA ILE A 71 12.26 -6.11 -13.64
C ILE A 71 11.79 -4.97 -12.71
N ASN A 72 10.57 -5.07 -12.18
CA ASN A 72 10.02 -4.07 -11.28
C ASN A 72 10.82 -3.92 -9.98
N ASN A 73 11.30 -5.04 -9.41
CA ASN A 73 12.17 -5.02 -8.23
C ASN A 73 13.50 -4.31 -8.49
N VAL A 74 14.12 -4.60 -9.64
CA VAL A 74 15.37 -3.93 -10.06
C VAL A 74 15.13 -2.44 -10.27
N LEU A 75 14.08 -2.05 -10.99
CA LEU A 75 13.74 -0.64 -11.21
C LEU A 75 13.46 0.10 -9.90
N PHE A 76 12.71 -0.51 -8.99
CA PHE A 76 12.45 0.07 -7.68
C PHE A 76 13.75 0.30 -6.91
N TYR A 77 14.67 -0.67 -6.94
CA TYR A 77 15.99 -0.53 -6.31
C TYR A 77 16.80 0.60 -6.96
N LEU A 78 16.90 0.66 -8.28
CA LEU A 78 17.61 1.72 -8.99
C LEU A 78 17.07 3.11 -8.63
N LYS A 79 15.74 3.26 -8.60
CA LYS A 79 15.08 4.52 -8.18
C LYS A 79 15.32 4.83 -6.71
N SER A 80 15.52 3.83 -5.87
CA SER A 80 15.92 4.03 -4.46
C SER A 80 17.38 4.46 -4.29
N GLN A 81 18.22 4.23 -5.31
CA GLN A 81 19.62 4.67 -5.35
C GLN A 81 19.83 6.03 -6.05
N GLY A 82 18.75 6.74 -6.34
CA GLY A 82 18.79 8.06 -6.96
C GLY A 82 18.57 8.08 -8.47
N TYR A 83 18.47 6.95 -9.13
CA TYR A 83 18.27 6.89 -10.58
C TYR A 83 16.79 7.02 -10.94
N LEU A 84 16.21 8.20 -10.67
CA LEU A 84 14.78 8.50 -10.84
C LEU A 84 14.23 8.08 -12.21
N LEU A 85 14.96 8.40 -13.28
CA LEU A 85 14.54 8.15 -14.66
C LEU A 85 15.01 6.79 -15.20
N SER A 86 15.52 5.89 -14.32
CA SER A 86 15.81 4.53 -14.75
C SER A 86 14.54 3.87 -15.30
N ASN A 87 14.70 3.19 -16.42
CA ASN A 87 13.59 2.56 -17.14
C ASN A 87 13.96 1.16 -17.62
N TYR A 88 12.93 0.36 -17.85
CA TYR A 88 13.01 -0.90 -18.57
C TYR A 88 12.75 -0.63 -20.05
N ASP A 89 13.64 -1.09 -20.91
CA ASP A 89 13.53 -0.87 -22.36
C ASP A 89 12.91 -2.10 -23.04
N SER A 90 13.49 -3.29 -22.84
CA SER A 90 13.01 -4.50 -23.48
C SER A 90 13.52 -5.76 -22.81
N THR A 91 12.92 -6.90 -23.14
CA THR A 91 13.42 -8.24 -22.80
C THR A 91 13.48 -9.09 -24.06
N LEU A 92 14.65 -9.67 -24.30
CA LEU A 92 14.84 -10.68 -25.33
C LEU A 92 14.83 -12.07 -24.70
N VAL A 93 13.91 -12.91 -25.10
CA VAL A 93 13.85 -14.32 -24.68
C VAL A 93 14.17 -15.19 -25.87
N VAL A 94 15.27 -15.92 -25.79
CA VAL A 94 15.71 -16.83 -26.86
C VAL A 94 15.67 -18.27 -26.34
N LYS A 95 14.92 -19.14 -27.03
CA LYS A 95 14.93 -20.55 -26.71
C LYS A 95 16.15 -21.21 -27.33
N ASP A 96 17.08 -21.66 -26.50
CA ASP A 96 18.18 -22.49 -26.92
C ASP A 96 17.70 -23.94 -27.10
N THR A 97 17.67 -24.40 -28.35
CA THR A 97 17.15 -25.73 -28.69
C THR A 97 18.12 -26.85 -28.39
N LEU A 98 19.40 -26.53 -28.17
CA LEU A 98 20.44 -27.53 -27.85
C LEU A 98 20.37 -27.99 -26.40
N ILE A 99 20.09 -27.04 -25.49
CA ILE A 99 19.99 -27.29 -24.05
C ILE A 99 18.54 -27.22 -23.53
N ASP A 100 17.55 -26.95 -24.41
CA ASP A 100 16.13 -26.79 -24.13
C ASP A 100 15.85 -25.78 -23.01
N ARG A 101 16.53 -24.64 -23.03
CA ARG A 101 16.42 -23.57 -22.04
C ARG A 101 16.07 -22.23 -22.69
N ALA A 102 15.37 -21.39 -21.96
CA ALA A 102 15.07 -20.01 -22.32
C ALA A 102 16.15 -19.07 -21.77
N LEU A 103 16.96 -18.48 -22.63
CA LEU A 103 17.91 -17.42 -22.27
C LEU A 103 17.17 -16.10 -22.22
N VAL A 104 17.39 -15.31 -21.16
CA VAL A 104 16.67 -14.06 -20.90
C VAL A 104 17.67 -12.91 -20.78
N ASP A 105 17.66 -12.00 -21.74
CA ASP A 105 18.41 -10.76 -21.72
C ASP A 105 17.47 -9.59 -21.45
N ILE A 106 17.64 -8.91 -20.31
CA ILE A 106 16.83 -7.77 -19.88
C ILE A 106 17.64 -6.50 -20.09
N PHE A 107 17.07 -5.51 -20.75
CA PHE A 107 17.70 -4.24 -21.06
C PHE A 107 17.09 -3.11 -20.24
N PHE A 108 17.97 -2.36 -19.56
CA PHE A 108 17.61 -1.19 -18.78
C PHE A 108 18.31 0.05 -19.31
N SER A 109 17.68 1.19 -19.08
CA SER A 109 18.30 2.51 -19.23
C SER A 109 18.48 3.10 -17.83
N LEU A 110 19.73 3.28 -17.39
CA LEU A 110 20.02 3.71 -16.00
C LEU A 110 19.74 5.20 -15.80
N GLY A 111 20.14 6.05 -16.72
CA GLY A 111 20.05 7.50 -16.56
C GLY A 111 21.11 8.04 -15.56
N LYS A 112 20.85 9.25 -15.03
CA LYS A 112 21.71 9.92 -14.05
C LYS A 112 21.09 9.91 -12.65
N LYS A 113 21.92 10.18 -11.62
CA LYS A 113 21.47 10.35 -10.24
C LYS A 113 20.79 11.70 -10.06
N TYR A 114 19.72 11.72 -9.25
CA TYR A 114 18.98 12.89 -8.86
C TYR A 114 19.08 13.12 -7.36
N TYR A 115 19.04 14.39 -6.99
CA TYR A 115 18.99 14.87 -5.62
C TYR A 115 17.71 15.68 -5.43
N ILE A 116 17.20 15.72 -4.21
CA ILE A 116 15.99 16.49 -3.89
C ILE A 116 16.34 17.98 -3.91
N ASP A 117 15.67 18.75 -4.75
CA ASP A 117 15.82 20.20 -4.85
C ASP A 117 15.06 20.90 -3.73
N SER A 118 13.79 20.58 -3.62
CA SER A 118 12.85 21.18 -2.67
C SER A 118 11.71 20.21 -2.33
N VAL A 119 11.08 20.43 -1.18
CA VAL A 119 9.84 19.75 -0.81
C VAL A 119 8.70 20.77 -0.83
N GLU A 120 7.82 20.63 -1.81
CA GLU A 120 6.64 21.49 -1.99
C GLU A 120 5.44 20.85 -1.29
N VAL A 121 4.81 21.59 -0.38
CA VAL A 121 3.72 21.10 0.45
C VAL A 121 2.39 21.70 0.03
N THR A 122 1.40 20.85 -0.21
CA THR A 122 0.02 21.23 -0.45
C THR A 122 -0.90 20.54 0.54
N MET A 123 -1.60 21.31 1.36
CA MET A 123 -2.52 20.81 2.36
C MET A 123 -3.95 21.22 2.08
N GLY A 124 -4.87 20.28 2.23
CA GLY A 124 -6.32 20.48 2.16
C GLY A 124 -7.06 19.75 3.27
N GLY A 125 -8.37 19.82 3.23
CA GLY A 125 -9.25 19.10 4.15
C GLY A 125 -9.70 19.89 5.38
N PRO A 126 -10.69 19.33 6.12
CA PRO A 126 -11.36 20.05 7.21
C PRO A 126 -10.44 20.33 8.42
N GLY A 127 -9.36 19.58 8.60
CA GLY A 127 -8.41 19.74 9.70
C GLY A 127 -7.13 20.48 9.31
N LYS A 128 -7.07 21.13 8.15
CA LYS A 128 -5.84 21.75 7.62
C LYS A 128 -5.23 22.78 8.57
N ASP A 129 -6.06 23.54 9.30
CA ASP A 129 -5.61 24.59 10.21
C ASP A 129 -5.05 24.04 11.54
N ASP A 130 -5.28 22.76 11.83
CA ASP A 130 -4.78 22.07 13.03
C ASP A 130 -3.38 21.42 12.81
N VAL A 131 -2.87 21.41 11.58
CA VAL A 131 -1.58 20.79 11.22
C VAL A 131 -0.72 21.83 10.51
N SER A 132 0.46 22.13 11.05
CA SER A 132 1.38 23.04 10.38
C SER A 132 2.12 22.35 9.22
N GLU A 133 2.46 23.12 8.20
CA GLU A 133 3.27 22.67 7.07
C GLU A 133 4.63 22.12 7.54
N ILE A 134 5.26 22.77 8.51
CA ILE A 134 6.53 22.33 9.11
C ILE A 134 6.39 20.93 9.71
N MET A 135 5.34 20.72 10.52
CA MET A 135 5.07 19.41 11.09
C MET A 135 4.84 18.34 10.02
N PHE A 136 4.10 18.67 8.95
CA PHE A 136 3.83 17.77 7.86
C PHE A 136 5.14 17.38 7.13
N ARG A 137 5.99 18.34 6.83
CA ARG A 137 7.32 18.12 6.24
C ARG A 137 8.21 17.29 7.16
N ASP A 138 8.31 17.63 8.44
CA ASP A 138 9.17 16.93 9.41
C ASP A 138 8.79 15.45 9.59
N LEU A 139 7.50 15.13 9.56
CA LEU A 139 7.01 13.76 9.63
C LEU A 139 7.46 12.89 8.44
N THR A 140 7.81 13.50 7.29
CA THR A 140 8.33 12.75 6.14
C THR A 140 9.79 12.35 6.32
N GLY A 141 10.58 13.13 7.05
CA GLY A 141 12.02 12.97 7.16
C GLY A 141 12.78 13.17 5.86
N ILE A 142 12.14 13.79 4.85
CA ILE A 142 12.75 14.12 3.55
C ILE A 142 13.36 15.53 3.64
N LYS A 143 14.59 15.68 3.16
CA LYS A 143 15.33 16.94 3.23
C LYS A 143 15.84 17.36 1.85
N ASP A 144 15.91 18.66 1.66
CA ASP A 144 16.54 19.25 0.48
C ASP A 144 18.04 18.85 0.45
N GLY A 145 18.54 18.49 -0.74
CA GLY A 145 19.90 17.98 -0.94
C GLY A 145 20.09 16.49 -0.71
N ASP A 146 19.11 15.77 -0.16
CA ASP A 146 19.18 14.31 -0.05
C ASP A 146 19.22 13.67 -1.46
N ILE A 147 19.86 12.51 -1.57
CA ILE A 147 19.73 11.67 -2.77
C ILE A 147 18.26 11.25 -2.89
N PHE A 148 17.70 11.38 -4.11
CA PHE A 148 16.36 10.88 -4.38
C PHE A 148 16.25 9.38 -4.07
N ASP A 149 15.23 9.00 -3.32
CA ASP A 149 15.01 7.62 -2.89
C ASP A 149 13.51 7.34 -2.83
N VAL A 150 12.99 6.59 -3.81
CA VAL A 150 11.59 6.23 -3.89
C VAL A 150 11.12 5.40 -2.69
N SER A 151 12.01 4.61 -2.09
CA SER A 151 11.72 3.83 -0.89
C SER A 151 11.48 4.73 0.31
N LYS A 152 12.29 5.80 0.48
CA LYS A 152 12.08 6.81 1.53
C LYS A 152 10.76 7.54 1.34
N LEU A 153 10.39 7.89 0.10
CA LEU A 153 9.11 8.54 -0.20
C LEU A 153 7.93 7.63 0.19
N THR A 154 8.00 6.35 -0.20
CA THR A 154 6.98 5.36 0.15
C THR A 154 6.86 5.15 1.66
N GLN A 155 7.98 5.03 2.36
CA GLN A 155 8.00 4.90 3.81
C GLN A 155 7.46 6.16 4.52
N ALA A 156 7.78 7.35 4.00
CA ALA A 156 7.25 8.61 4.51
C ALA A 156 5.72 8.66 4.37
N GLN A 157 5.20 8.26 3.22
CA GLN A 157 3.75 8.19 2.99
C GLN A 157 3.07 7.22 3.97
N VAL A 158 3.64 6.03 4.21
CA VAL A 158 3.14 5.08 5.20
C VAL A 158 3.19 5.66 6.62
N ARG A 159 4.28 6.36 7.00
CA ARG A 159 4.37 7.02 8.31
C ARG A 159 3.26 8.05 8.50
N LEU A 160 3.00 8.88 7.50
CA LEU A 160 1.95 9.88 7.55
C LEU A 160 0.56 9.25 7.72
N TYR A 161 0.23 8.21 6.95
CA TYR A 161 -1.03 7.47 7.13
C TYR A 161 -1.18 6.89 8.55
N ARG A 162 -0.10 6.36 9.12
CA ARG A 162 -0.12 5.80 10.49
C ARG A 162 -0.41 6.81 11.58
N THR A 163 -0.20 8.11 11.33
CA THR A 163 -0.58 9.14 12.31
C THR A 163 -2.11 9.24 12.50
N GLY A 164 -2.89 8.80 11.51
CA GLY A 164 -4.34 8.94 11.48
C GLY A 164 -4.83 10.38 11.29
N LEU A 165 -3.93 11.32 10.98
CA LEU A 165 -4.27 12.72 10.72
C LEU A 165 -4.79 12.94 9.30
N PHE A 166 -4.33 12.10 8.36
CA PHE A 166 -4.57 12.29 6.93
C PHE A 166 -5.58 11.26 6.41
N SER A 167 -6.58 11.72 5.69
CA SER A 167 -7.48 10.88 4.90
C SER A 167 -6.86 10.49 3.55
N TYR A 168 -5.96 11.33 3.07
CA TYR A 168 -5.20 11.11 1.85
C TYR A 168 -3.82 11.73 1.98
N VAL A 169 -2.80 11.02 1.50
CA VAL A 169 -1.42 11.51 1.37
C VAL A 169 -0.82 10.97 0.08
N ARG A 170 -0.15 11.82 -0.65
CA ARG A 170 0.63 11.46 -1.81
C ARG A 170 1.97 12.17 -1.78
N ILE A 171 3.04 11.40 -2.01
CA ILE A 171 4.41 11.92 -2.12
C ILE A 171 4.98 11.46 -3.45
N TYR A 172 5.38 12.39 -4.30
CA TYR A 172 5.85 12.05 -5.64
C TYR A 172 6.85 13.08 -6.17
N PRO A 173 7.79 12.66 -7.06
CA PRO A 173 8.71 13.59 -7.70
C PRO A 173 8.00 14.47 -8.72
N GLY A 174 8.33 15.75 -8.77
CA GLY A 174 7.85 16.71 -9.76
C GLY A 174 8.66 16.60 -11.06
N ILE A 175 8.27 15.69 -11.95
CA ILE A 175 9.01 15.42 -13.19
C ILE A 175 9.10 16.64 -14.10
N GLU A 176 8.06 17.49 -14.13
CA GLU A 176 8.05 18.73 -14.94
C GLU A 176 9.02 19.79 -14.42
N GLY A 177 9.39 19.72 -13.14
CA GLY A 177 10.32 20.62 -12.48
C GLY A 177 11.79 20.15 -12.47
N LEU A 178 12.13 19.10 -13.22
CA LEU A 178 13.49 18.58 -13.27
C LEU A 178 14.49 19.62 -13.81
N ARG A 179 15.56 19.88 -13.05
CA ARG A 179 16.66 20.74 -13.45
C ARG A 179 17.97 20.00 -13.26
N ASP A 180 18.70 19.75 -14.35
CA ASP A 180 19.95 19.00 -14.33
C ASP A 180 19.82 17.69 -13.55
N SER A 181 20.34 17.60 -12.33
CA SER A 181 20.27 16.45 -11.44
C SER A 181 19.42 16.72 -10.19
N LEU A 182 18.56 17.73 -10.24
CA LEU A 182 17.70 18.16 -9.14
C LEU A 182 16.24 17.82 -9.45
N VAL A 183 15.50 17.36 -8.45
CA VAL A 183 14.08 17.01 -8.54
C VAL A 183 13.30 17.59 -7.36
N PRO A 184 12.26 18.39 -7.59
CA PRO A 184 11.34 18.77 -6.53
C PRO A 184 10.48 17.56 -6.11
N VAL A 185 10.15 17.49 -4.84
CA VAL A 185 9.24 16.46 -4.28
C VAL A 185 7.96 17.14 -3.85
N ASN A 186 6.84 16.71 -4.42
CA ASN A 186 5.51 17.19 -4.06
C ASN A 186 4.94 16.34 -2.93
N LEU A 187 4.47 17.01 -1.89
CA LEU A 187 3.85 16.43 -0.72
C LEU A 187 2.42 16.95 -0.62
N GLU A 188 1.46 16.14 -1.02
CA GLU A 188 0.03 16.48 -0.96
C GLU A 188 -0.64 15.75 0.19
N GLY A 189 -1.42 16.44 0.99
CA GLY A 189 -2.17 15.87 2.10
C GLY A 189 -3.57 16.44 2.25
N ASN A 190 -4.54 15.54 2.45
CA ASN A 190 -5.88 15.91 2.87
C ASN A 190 -6.05 15.51 4.33
N ILE A 191 -6.22 16.52 5.19
CA ILE A 191 -6.22 16.36 6.64
C ILE A 191 -7.65 16.10 7.11
N SER A 192 -7.82 15.01 7.88
CA SER A 192 -9.09 14.58 8.44
C SER A 192 -9.60 15.57 9.50
N MET A 193 -10.88 15.48 9.87
CA MET A 193 -11.38 16.11 11.08
C MET A 193 -10.57 15.65 12.29
N MET A 194 -10.24 16.62 13.17
CA MET A 194 -9.44 16.36 14.35
C MET A 194 -10.25 15.79 15.50
N ASN A 195 -11.54 16.04 15.52
CA ASN A 195 -12.45 15.61 16.56
C ASN A 195 -13.42 14.58 16.01
N ASP A 196 -13.50 13.42 16.65
CA ASP A 196 -14.48 12.39 16.34
C ASP A 196 -15.29 12.09 17.60
N LEU A 197 -16.62 12.09 17.46
CA LEU A 197 -17.55 11.75 18.53
C LEU A 197 -18.36 10.54 18.07
N ASN A 198 -18.17 9.41 18.74
CA ASN A 198 -18.77 8.14 18.38
C ASN A 198 -19.76 7.68 19.45
N PRO A 199 -21.08 7.73 19.19
CA PRO A 199 -22.06 7.10 20.06
C PRO A 199 -21.97 5.57 19.93
N GLU A 200 -22.03 4.85 21.05
CA GLU A 200 -21.97 3.40 21.11
C GLU A 200 -23.27 2.85 21.70
N LEU A 201 -23.80 1.81 21.07
CA LEU A 201 -24.87 0.99 21.61
C LEU A 201 -24.29 -0.38 21.96
N ILE A 202 -24.43 -0.79 23.20
CA ILE A 202 -23.82 -2.01 23.70
C ILE A 202 -24.92 -2.97 24.13
N MET A 203 -24.93 -4.14 23.52
CA MET A 203 -25.85 -5.22 23.85
C MET A 203 -25.07 -6.50 24.04
N ASN A 204 -25.19 -7.14 25.17
CA ASN A 204 -24.58 -8.43 25.39
C ASN A 204 -25.44 -9.32 26.30
N ASN A 205 -25.25 -10.63 26.25
CA ASN A 205 -25.87 -11.58 27.13
C ASN A 205 -24.75 -12.32 27.89
N ILE A 206 -24.66 -12.05 29.19
CA ILE A 206 -23.66 -12.66 30.07
C ILE A 206 -24.39 -13.36 31.20
N GLN A 207 -24.13 -14.65 31.39
CA GLN A 207 -24.72 -15.48 32.46
C GLN A 207 -26.28 -15.44 32.49
N ASN A 208 -26.89 -15.52 31.30
CA ASN A 208 -28.34 -15.42 31.09
C ASN A 208 -29.00 -14.07 31.47
N ALA A 209 -28.18 -13.04 31.76
CA ALA A 209 -28.66 -11.68 31.93
C ALA A 209 -28.41 -10.88 30.63
N PHE A 210 -29.46 -10.29 30.09
CA PHE A 210 -29.37 -9.40 28.94
C PHE A 210 -29.00 -7.99 29.41
N ASN A 211 -27.80 -7.55 29.03
CA ASN A 211 -27.28 -6.24 29.39
C ASN A 211 -27.43 -5.28 28.23
N PHE A 212 -27.80 -4.07 28.55
CA PHE A 212 -27.90 -2.96 27.62
C PHE A 212 -27.09 -1.79 28.13
N GLY A 213 -26.36 -1.15 27.25
CA GLY A 213 -25.58 0.05 27.59
C GLY A 213 -25.52 1.03 26.44
N VAL A 214 -25.30 2.27 26.80
CA VAL A 214 -24.98 3.35 25.86
C VAL A 214 -23.64 3.95 26.22
N GLY A 215 -22.87 4.29 25.24
CA GLY A 215 -21.58 4.90 25.40
C GLY A 215 -21.39 6.08 24.48
N LEU A 216 -20.42 6.90 24.82
CA LEU A 216 -19.94 7.99 24.00
C LEU A 216 -18.43 8.00 24.05
N GLU A 217 -17.79 7.85 22.89
CA GLU A 217 -16.36 7.96 22.76
C GLU A 217 -16.00 9.26 22.04
N TYR A 218 -15.16 10.07 22.66
CA TYR A 218 -14.59 11.26 22.10
C TYR A 218 -13.11 11.01 21.77
N ASN A 219 -12.72 11.24 20.53
CA ASN A 219 -11.35 11.15 20.08
C ASN A 219 -10.89 12.50 19.52
N ARG A 220 -9.77 13.02 20.00
CA ARG A 220 -9.10 14.17 19.42
C ARG A 220 -7.74 13.77 18.86
N LYS A 221 -7.55 13.96 17.56
CA LYS A 221 -6.27 13.78 16.88
C LYS A 221 -5.42 15.04 17.06
N ASN A 222 -4.11 14.90 16.91
CA ASN A 222 -3.14 16.00 17.07
C ASN A 222 -3.25 16.79 18.38
N PHE A 223 -3.61 16.10 19.47
CA PHE A 223 -3.75 16.71 20.81
C PHE A 223 -2.37 17.21 21.29
N PHE A 224 -2.27 18.51 21.59
CA PHE A 224 -0.99 19.20 21.88
C PHE A 224 0.07 19.11 20.77
N GLY A 225 -0.32 18.82 19.51
CA GLY A 225 0.62 18.67 18.41
C GLY A 225 1.37 17.33 18.38
N GLY A 226 2.25 17.14 17.38
CA GLY A 226 3.09 15.95 17.26
C GLY A 226 2.35 14.65 16.96
N ALA A 227 1.16 14.72 16.32
CA ALA A 227 0.32 13.57 15.94
C ALA A 227 -0.14 12.72 17.15
N ARG A 228 -0.23 13.27 18.33
CA ARG A 228 -0.72 12.57 19.52
C ARG A 228 -2.23 12.45 19.48
N ARG A 229 -2.77 11.32 19.95
CA ARG A 229 -4.21 11.09 20.09
C ARG A 229 -4.61 11.15 21.56
N PHE A 230 -5.70 11.86 21.82
CA PHE A 230 -6.43 11.79 23.09
C PHE A 230 -7.74 11.04 22.84
N SER A 231 -8.07 10.07 23.67
CA SER A 231 -9.33 9.34 23.64
C SER A 231 -9.95 9.34 25.02
N SER A 232 -11.26 9.64 25.11
CA SER A 232 -12.05 9.55 26.32
C SER A 232 -13.33 8.80 26.00
N ARG A 233 -13.71 7.85 26.86
CA ARG A 233 -14.92 7.03 26.70
C ARG A 233 -15.72 7.07 27.98
N ALA A 234 -17.01 7.34 27.86
CA ALA A 234 -17.99 7.23 28.95
C ALA A 234 -19.06 6.21 28.52
N GLN A 235 -19.37 5.29 29.42
CA GLN A 235 -20.37 4.24 29.17
C GLN A 235 -21.26 4.06 30.39
N ILE A 236 -22.55 3.86 30.16
CA ILE A 236 -23.53 3.54 31.18
C ILE A 236 -24.13 2.20 30.83
N TYR A 237 -24.06 1.26 31.77
CA TYR A 237 -24.62 -0.09 31.61
C TYR A 237 -25.80 -0.29 32.54
N TYR A 238 -26.83 -0.93 32.03
CA TYR A 238 -27.87 -1.54 32.83
C TYR A 238 -27.73 -3.07 32.70
N GLN A 239 -27.54 -3.73 33.84
CA GLN A 239 -27.41 -5.17 33.91
C GLN A 239 -28.79 -5.79 34.12
N ASP A 240 -29.11 -6.82 33.34
CA ASP A 240 -30.38 -7.53 33.37
C ASP A 240 -31.61 -6.65 33.06
N VAL A 241 -31.71 -6.24 31.80
CA VAL A 241 -32.78 -5.39 31.29
C VAL A 241 -34.19 -5.95 31.51
N PHE A 242 -34.33 -7.28 31.63
CA PHE A 242 -35.64 -7.90 31.89
C PHE A 242 -36.10 -7.76 33.33
N SER A 243 -35.23 -7.40 34.26
CA SER A 243 -35.58 -7.07 35.64
C SER A 243 -35.93 -5.57 35.85
N LEU A 244 -35.93 -4.78 34.77
CA LEU A 244 -36.24 -3.36 34.79
C LEU A 244 -37.69 -3.12 35.17
N ASN A 245 -37.95 -2.58 36.39
CA ASN A 245 -39.23 -2.08 36.78
C ASN A 245 -39.35 -0.60 36.39
N LEU A 246 -39.90 -0.36 35.18
CA LEU A 246 -40.05 0.99 34.64
C LEU A 246 -40.90 1.93 35.51
N GLU A 247 -41.89 1.38 36.27
CA GLU A 247 -42.69 2.19 37.19
C GLU A 247 -41.85 2.85 38.28
N ARG A 248 -40.81 2.14 38.82
CA ARG A 248 -39.89 2.71 39.80
C ARG A 248 -39.00 3.82 39.25
N MET A 249 -38.58 3.71 37.98
CA MET A 249 -37.76 4.73 37.34
C MET A 249 -38.57 6.04 37.13
N PHE A 250 -39.81 5.92 36.70
CA PHE A 250 -40.67 7.12 36.49
C PHE A 250 -41.14 7.74 37.80
N SER A 251 -41.32 6.95 38.88
CA SER A 251 -41.70 7.51 40.19
C SER A 251 -40.57 8.32 40.86
N LEU A 252 -39.29 8.00 40.58
CA LEU A 252 -38.16 8.79 41.07
C LEU A 252 -38.04 10.16 40.39
N VAL A 253 -38.43 10.25 39.11
CA VAL A 253 -38.42 11.51 38.35
C VAL A 253 -39.56 12.42 38.72
N THR A 254 -40.73 11.88 39.10
CA THR A 254 -41.93 12.68 39.48
C THR A 254 -41.90 13.14 40.95
N ASN A 255 -41.07 12.59 41.81
CA ASN A 255 -40.98 13.00 43.22
C ASN A 255 -39.86 14.01 43.51
N SER A 256 -39.20 14.58 42.51
CA SER A 256 -38.17 15.63 42.69
C SER A 256 -38.73 17.08 42.70
N ASP A 257 -40.04 17.24 42.59
CA ASP A 257 -40.73 18.55 42.62
C ASP A 257 -41.67 18.69 43.83
N THR A 258 -41.15 18.61 45.04
CA THR A 258 -41.80 19.12 46.28
C THR A 258 -40.79 19.71 47.22
#